data_e7f032d6d354fc294e32e89da9eecccf
#
_entry.id   e7f032d6d354fc294e32e89da9eecccf
#
_cell.length_a   1.000
_cell.length_b   1.000
_cell.length_c   1.000
_cell.angle_alpha   90.00
_cell.angle_beta   90.00
_cell.angle_gamma   90.00
#
_symmetry.space_group_name_H-M   'P 1'
#
loop_
_entity.id
_entity.type
_entity.pdbx_description
1 polymer ?
#
loop_
_entity_poly.entity_id
_entity_poly.type
_entity_poly.pdbx_seq_one_letter_code
_entity_poly.pdbx_strand_id
1 'polypeptide(L)' 'MSKEMLFLCDVYDKWLDENDLPHRCASDILYGQDAMALTSNQKYWLESFISTWDVIAEHC' A
#
# COMPACT_ATOMS: atom_id res chain seq x y z
N MET A 1 4.85 -1.28 17.31
CA MET A 1 4.06 -1.65 16.13
C MET A 1 3.48 -3.04 16.34
N SER A 2 2.21 -3.26 16.07
CA SER A 2 1.57 -4.56 16.26
C SER A 2 2.04 -5.58 15.21
N LYS A 3 1.76 -6.86 15.47
CA LYS A 3 2.10 -7.92 14.52
C LYS A 3 1.38 -7.73 13.19
N GLU A 4 0.14 -7.28 13.25
CA GLU A 4 -0.68 -7.02 12.06
C GLU A 4 -0.06 -5.93 11.21
N MET A 5 0.44 -4.87 11.84
CA MET A 5 1.09 -3.76 11.12
C MET A 5 2.38 -4.22 10.46
N LEU A 6 3.18 -5.01 11.18
CA LEU A 6 4.43 -5.57 10.63
C LEU A 6 4.13 -6.48 9.43
N PHE A 7 3.08 -7.30 9.56
CA PHE A 7 2.66 -8.18 8.46
C PHE A 7 2.27 -7.36 7.23
N LEU A 8 1.50 -6.30 7.44
CA LEU A 8 1.08 -5.43 6.34
C LEU A 8 2.27 -4.76 5.67
N CYS A 9 3.23 -4.29 6.44
CA CYS A 9 4.44 -3.70 5.88
C CYS A 9 5.19 -4.70 4.99
N ASP A 10 5.30 -5.94 5.44
CA ASP A 10 5.98 -6.99 4.68
C ASP A 10 5.24 -7.30 3.39
N VAL A 11 3.92 -7.44 3.45
CA VAL A 11 3.08 -7.68 2.27
C VAL A 11 3.22 -6.52 1.29
N TYR A 12 3.22 -5.30 1.80
CA TYR A 12 3.32 -4.10 0.97
C TYR A 12 4.66 -4.05 0.23
N ASP A 13 5.76 -4.28 0.96
CA ASP A 13 7.09 -4.26 0.36
C ASP A 13 7.21 -5.30 -0.76
N LYS A 14 6.72 -6.50 -0.52
CA LYS A 14 6.75 -7.56 -1.54
C LYS A 14 5.94 -7.19 -2.75
N TRP A 15 4.76 -6.62 -2.51
CA TRP A 15 3.88 -6.20 -3.60
C TRP A 15 4.53 -5.11 -4.46
N LEU A 16 5.20 -4.15 -3.82
CA LEU A 16 5.91 -3.10 -4.54
C LEU A 16 7.01 -3.69 -5.44
N ASP A 17 7.78 -4.63 -4.89
CA ASP A 17 8.84 -5.29 -5.66
C ASP A 17 8.27 -6.06 -6.85
N GLU A 18 7.19 -6.80 -6.63
CA GLU A 18 6.55 -7.59 -7.69
C GLU A 18 5.98 -6.71 -8.80
N ASN A 19 5.54 -5.51 -8.46
CA ASN A 19 4.95 -4.59 -9.42
C ASN A 19 5.93 -3.54 -9.92
N ASP A 20 7.20 -3.64 -9.51
CA ASP A 20 8.25 -2.73 -9.92
C ASP A 20 7.93 -1.28 -9.60
N LEU A 21 7.39 -1.07 -8.41
CA LEU A 21 7.01 0.25 -7.92
C LEU A 21 8.00 0.76 -6.87
N PRO A 22 8.13 2.08 -6.72
CA PRO A 22 9.02 2.64 -5.71
C PRO A 22 8.50 2.37 -4.29
N HIS A 23 9.44 2.24 -3.34
CA HIS A 23 9.10 2.02 -1.93
C HIS A 23 8.72 3.34 -1.27
N ARG A 24 7.49 3.77 -1.49
CA ARG A 24 6.92 4.99 -0.93
C ARG A 24 5.61 4.66 -0.23
N CYS A 25 5.07 5.64 0.50
CA CYS A 25 3.76 5.46 1.14
C CYS A 25 2.69 5.19 0.08
N ALA A 26 1.71 4.35 0.45
CA ALA A 26 0.65 3.97 -0.50
C ALA A 26 -0.09 5.19 -1.05
N SER A 27 -0.37 6.18 -0.20
CA SER A 27 -1.04 7.39 -0.64
C SER A 27 -0.18 8.21 -1.61
N ASP A 28 1.13 8.23 -1.41
CA ASP A 28 2.05 8.93 -2.31
C ASP A 28 2.05 8.32 -3.69
N ILE A 29 1.96 6.99 -3.76
CA ILE A 29 1.92 6.28 -5.03
C ILE A 29 0.55 6.47 -5.69
N LEU A 30 -0.51 6.30 -4.92
CA LEU A 30 -1.88 6.34 -5.45
C LEU A 30 -2.30 7.73 -5.92
N TYR A 31 -1.85 8.78 -5.23
CA TYR A 31 -2.23 10.16 -5.53
C TYR A 31 -1.06 11.01 -6.02
N GLY A 32 0.09 10.42 -6.25
CA GLY A 32 1.28 11.12 -6.70
C GLY A 32 1.36 11.28 -8.20
N GLN A 33 2.51 11.75 -8.66
CA GLN A 33 2.74 11.99 -10.10
C GLN A 33 2.68 10.70 -10.91
N ASP A 34 3.08 9.59 -10.33
CA ASP A 34 3.14 8.30 -11.02
C ASP A 34 1.80 7.57 -11.01
N ALA A 35 0.77 8.15 -10.40
CA ALA A 35 -0.55 7.51 -10.28
C ALA A 35 -1.16 7.21 -11.65
N MET A 36 -0.87 8.04 -12.66
CA MET A 36 -1.41 7.85 -13.99
C MET A 36 -0.87 6.60 -14.68
N ALA A 37 0.30 6.12 -14.26
CA ALA A 37 0.91 4.92 -14.81
C ALA A 37 0.39 3.63 -14.18
N LEU A 38 -0.41 3.73 -13.13
CA LEU A 38 -0.93 2.57 -12.42
C LEU A 38 -2.07 1.90 -13.20
N THR A 39 -2.09 0.57 -13.15
CA THR A 39 -3.23 -0.17 -13.69
C THR A 39 -4.41 -0.06 -12.73
N SER A 40 -5.61 -0.42 -13.22
CA SER A 40 -6.81 -0.44 -12.36
C SER A 40 -6.64 -1.39 -11.18
N ASN A 41 -6.01 -2.54 -11.40
CA ASN A 41 -5.75 -3.51 -10.35
C ASN A 41 -4.79 -2.95 -9.29
N GLN A 42 -3.75 -2.24 -9.72
CA GLN A 42 -2.81 -1.63 -8.81
C GLN A 42 -3.46 -0.54 -7.96
N LYS A 43 -4.30 0.29 -8.57
CA LYS A 43 -5.04 1.32 -7.85
C LYS A 43 -5.98 0.69 -6.81
N TYR A 44 -6.70 -0.34 -7.20
CA TYR A 44 -7.62 -1.03 -6.30
C TYR A 44 -6.87 -1.64 -5.12
N TRP A 45 -5.73 -2.28 -5.40
CA TRP A 45 -4.93 -2.88 -4.34
C TRP A 45 -4.45 -1.82 -3.33
N LEU A 46 -3.96 -0.68 -3.83
CA LEU A 46 -3.48 0.39 -2.97
C LEU A 46 -4.60 0.99 -2.14
N GLU A 47 -5.78 1.21 -2.72
CA GLU A 47 -6.93 1.72 -1.98
C GLU A 47 -7.34 0.75 -0.87
N SER A 48 -7.38 -0.54 -1.19
CA SER A 48 -7.72 -1.57 -0.22
C SER A 48 -6.67 -1.65 0.90
N PHE A 49 -5.40 -1.52 0.55
CA PHE A 49 -4.33 -1.53 1.53
C PHE A 49 -4.46 -0.37 2.49
N ILE A 50 -4.70 0.84 1.98
CA ILE A 50 -4.84 2.04 2.81
C ILE A 50 -6.01 1.87 3.78
N SER A 51 -7.16 1.37 3.30
CA SER A 51 -8.32 1.13 4.15
C SER A 51 -8.01 0.12 5.25
N THR A 52 -7.35 -0.98 4.91
CA THR A 52 -6.97 -2.01 5.87
C THR A 52 -6.00 -1.45 6.91
N TRP A 53 -5.02 -0.68 6.46
CA TRP A 53 -4.04 -0.06 7.35
C TRP A 53 -4.73 0.86 8.36
N ASP A 54 -5.65 1.70 7.88
CA ASP A 54 -6.36 2.63 8.75
C ASP A 54 -7.19 1.91 9.82
N VAL A 55 -7.88 0.84 9.42
CA VAL A 55 -8.69 0.05 10.36
C VAL A 55 -7.81 -0.58 11.43
N ILE A 56 -6.70 -1.19 11.05
CA ILE A 56 -5.80 -1.84 11.98
C ILE A 56 -5.12 -0.81 12.90
N ALA A 57 -4.73 0.35 12.35
CA ALA A 57 -4.10 1.41 13.12
C ALA A 57 -5.03 1.96 14.20
N GLU A 58 -6.33 2.03 13.93
CA GLU A 58 -7.30 2.49 14.92
C GLU A 58 -7.41 1.56 16.11
N HIS A 59 -7.12 0.28 15.93
CA HIS A 59 -7.23 -0.74 16.96
C HIS A 59 -5.90 -1.07 17.63
N CYS A 60 -4.84 -0.36 17.30
CA CYS A 60 -3.51 -0.58 17.89
C CYS A 60 -3.13 0.43 18.98
#